data_04bdeedee68caae724d4f557a98c364a
#
_entry.id   04bdeedee68caae724d4f557a98c364a
#
_cell.length_a   1.000
_cell.length_b   1.000
_cell.length_c   1.000
_cell.angle_alpha   90.00
_cell.angle_beta   90.00
_cell.angle_gamma   90.00
#
_symmetry.space_group_name_H-M   'P 1'
#
loop_
_entity.id
_entity.type
_entity.pdbx_description
1 polymer ?
#
loop_
_entity_poly.entity_id
_entity_poly.type
_entity_poly.pdbx_seq_one_letter_code
_entity_poly.pdbx_strand_id
1 'polypeptide(L)'
;MSNGKQTAHGPQLDVPIRAAVVSSWADRPGDVYLAACRSFLQPGDTLEAVKPSQLADGGFDMVFVTQVCGYSALPAKVAAASLPALCLEPCRGYHPYHAAFYRELRARGGTCLPALLPEDVAASVRAVRSRRALRGMKLLVFEPHGDGVRTAQLNAFGRACRERFGVEIVVRDTDELKARAARFDARAADAELARWYAEVFEGPGEADPAYLQDAARLYLAQREALAETGAVGVSPHDIAGFLTIPQPVTMPNLSYGPLVFDGFLVCEEGDAEMLVTELLLQAGLGARPTMSNIYFAFRDRFSALASYQEYTAEMELADCRQCFEDNRITLAHFSTSGVLPPEMMVEPRFKIRKTLPSWPAQAMIAATPKLGPVVVARLGEQASEIHLEYGEADARATGDQYGWYRGRWFIRLPDARKFAARCFHQHYAVAPDPGDHRCLETLLRDLLRLT
;
A
#
# COMPACT_ATOMS: atom_id res chain seq x y z
N MET A 1 -3.08 -31.27 -17.71
CA MET A 1 -2.96 -29.82 -17.59
C MET A 1 -2.88 -29.49 -16.11
N SER A 2 -1.68 -29.39 -15.56
CA SER A 2 -1.47 -29.10 -14.14
C SER A 2 -1.65 -27.60 -13.95
N ASN A 3 -2.71 -27.20 -13.23
CA ASN A 3 -2.81 -25.87 -12.67
C ASN A 3 -1.61 -25.68 -11.70
N GLY A 4 -0.52 -25.17 -12.21
CA GLY A 4 0.56 -24.64 -11.40
C GLY A 4 -0.04 -23.48 -10.57
N LYS A 5 -0.21 -23.71 -9.27
CA LYS A 5 -0.50 -22.63 -8.33
C LYS A 5 0.66 -21.66 -8.45
N GLN A 6 0.41 -20.51 -9.10
CA GLN A 6 1.31 -19.36 -9.01
C GLN A 6 1.50 -19.09 -7.51
N THR A 7 2.71 -19.26 -7.03
CA THR A 7 3.08 -18.81 -5.68
C THR A 7 2.99 -17.30 -5.70
N ALA A 8 1.95 -16.74 -5.06
CA ALA A 8 1.82 -15.31 -4.90
C ALA A 8 3.07 -14.80 -4.16
N HIS A 9 3.83 -13.92 -4.80
CA HIS A 9 5.05 -13.32 -4.23
C HIS A 9 4.76 -12.07 -3.39
N GLY A 10 3.51 -11.64 -3.33
CA GLY A 10 3.07 -10.47 -2.57
C GLY A 10 3.07 -10.67 -1.06
N PRO A 11 2.76 -9.58 -0.30
CA PRO A 11 2.71 -9.63 1.14
C PRO A 11 1.74 -10.69 1.65
N GLN A 12 2.23 -11.60 2.50
CA GLN A 12 1.38 -12.57 3.19
C GLN A 12 0.81 -11.91 4.44
N LEU A 13 -0.45 -11.50 4.39
CA LEU A 13 -1.12 -10.76 5.46
C LEU A 13 -1.94 -11.66 6.40
N ASP A 14 -2.18 -12.89 6.01
CA ASP A 14 -2.92 -13.87 6.80
C ASP A 14 -1.96 -14.75 7.62
N VAL A 15 -1.49 -14.19 8.72
CA VAL A 15 -0.58 -14.86 9.66
C VAL A 15 -1.31 -15.19 10.95
N PRO A 16 -1.05 -16.36 11.60
CA PRO A 16 -1.63 -16.68 12.89
C PRO A 16 -1.22 -15.69 13.97
N ILE A 17 -2.13 -15.37 14.89
CA ILE A 17 -1.87 -14.52 16.06
C ILE A 17 -1.97 -15.32 17.36
N ARG A 18 -1.29 -14.82 18.39
CA ARG A 18 -1.40 -15.31 19.77
C ARG A 18 -2.13 -14.29 20.62
N ALA A 19 -3.30 -14.63 21.09
CA ALA A 19 -4.12 -13.77 21.93
C ALA A 19 -4.12 -14.28 23.37
N ALA A 20 -3.95 -13.37 24.31
CA ALA A 20 -4.19 -13.61 25.73
C ALA A 20 -5.62 -13.25 26.11
N VAL A 21 -6.18 -13.91 27.11
CA VAL A 21 -7.41 -13.48 27.79
C VAL A 21 -7.12 -13.31 29.27
N VAL A 22 -7.49 -12.13 29.79
CA VAL A 22 -7.37 -11.82 31.21
C VAL A 22 -8.69 -11.34 31.78
N SER A 23 -8.86 -11.55 33.08
CA SER A 23 -10.02 -11.02 33.85
C SER A 23 -9.54 -10.03 34.89
N SER A 24 -10.35 -9.00 35.16
CA SER A 24 -10.12 -8.08 36.28
C SER A 24 -10.50 -8.68 37.64
N TRP A 25 -11.32 -9.73 37.68
CA TRP A 25 -11.92 -10.26 38.87
C TRP A 25 -11.44 -11.65 39.29
N ALA A 26 -10.96 -12.41 38.34
CA ALA A 26 -10.59 -13.80 38.56
C ALA A 26 -9.18 -14.09 38.01
N ASP A 27 -8.52 -15.04 38.62
CA ASP A 27 -7.22 -15.54 38.15
C ASP A 27 -7.31 -16.14 36.74
N ARG A 28 -8.51 -16.59 36.34
CA ARG A 28 -8.79 -17.15 35.01
C ARG A 28 -10.17 -16.74 34.54
N PRO A 29 -10.35 -16.24 33.31
CA PRO A 29 -11.66 -16.01 32.71
C PRO A 29 -12.49 -17.29 32.65
N GLY A 30 -13.82 -17.14 32.84
CA GLY A 30 -14.75 -18.27 32.69
C GLY A 30 -14.88 -18.73 31.24
N ASP A 31 -15.32 -19.97 31.01
CA ASP A 31 -15.40 -20.60 29.69
C ASP A 31 -16.28 -19.84 28.68
N VAL A 32 -17.32 -19.17 29.15
CA VAL A 32 -18.20 -18.34 28.31
C VAL A 32 -17.44 -17.17 27.68
N TYR A 33 -16.51 -16.56 28.42
CA TYR A 33 -15.67 -15.46 27.90
C TYR A 33 -14.61 -15.99 26.94
N LEU A 34 -14.03 -17.15 27.22
CA LEU A 34 -13.08 -17.82 26.33
C LEU A 34 -13.74 -18.19 25.00
N ALA A 35 -14.96 -18.75 25.05
CA ALA A 35 -15.72 -19.07 23.84
C ALA A 35 -16.03 -17.82 23.00
N ALA A 36 -16.46 -16.73 23.64
CA ALA A 36 -16.72 -15.47 22.97
C ALA A 36 -15.45 -14.88 22.31
N CYS A 37 -14.30 -14.86 23.01
CA CYS A 37 -13.04 -14.42 22.42
C CYS A 37 -12.62 -15.30 21.23
N ARG A 38 -12.79 -16.62 21.36
CA ARG A 38 -12.44 -17.59 20.32
C ARG A 38 -13.24 -17.42 19.04
N SER A 39 -14.49 -16.98 19.12
CA SER A 39 -15.35 -16.76 17.94
C SER A 39 -14.84 -15.69 16.96
N PHE A 40 -13.92 -14.83 17.39
CA PHE A 40 -13.28 -13.80 16.55
C PHE A 40 -11.92 -14.22 15.97
N LEU A 41 -11.45 -15.40 16.36
CA LEU A 41 -10.15 -15.93 15.92
C LEU A 41 -10.33 -16.90 14.74
N GLN A 42 -9.29 -16.99 13.92
CA GLN A 42 -9.27 -17.89 12.77
C GLN A 42 -8.61 -19.24 13.12
N PRO A 43 -8.81 -20.29 12.28
CA PRO A 43 -8.01 -21.50 12.39
C PRO A 43 -6.51 -21.20 12.36
N GLY A 44 -5.77 -21.76 13.32
CA GLY A 44 -4.34 -21.50 13.48
C GLY A 44 -3.99 -20.42 14.52
N ASP A 45 -4.91 -19.56 14.90
CA ASP A 45 -4.71 -18.63 16.02
C ASP A 45 -4.75 -19.37 17.37
N THR A 46 -3.99 -18.86 18.32
CA THR A 46 -4.01 -19.38 19.69
C THR A 46 -4.68 -18.40 20.66
N LEU A 47 -5.38 -18.96 21.64
CA LEU A 47 -6.04 -18.21 22.72
C LEU A 47 -5.65 -18.83 24.04
N GLU A 48 -5.02 -18.06 24.91
CA GLU A 48 -4.56 -18.52 26.22
C GLU A 48 -5.17 -17.67 27.34
N ALA A 49 -5.80 -18.33 28.31
CA ALA A 49 -6.22 -17.69 29.57
C ALA A 49 -5.03 -17.56 30.50
N VAL A 50 -4.63 -16.35 30.82
CA VAL A 50 -3.44 -16.07 31.62
C VAL A 50 -3.73 -15.12 32.78
N LYS A 51 -2.87 -15.17 33.80
CA LYS A 51 -2.90 -14.14 34.84
C LYS A 51 -2.30 -12.85 34.31
N PRO A 52 -2.77 -11.66 34.75
CA PRO A 52 -2.24 -10.39 34.31
C PRO A 52 -0.70 -10.24 34.50
N SER A 53 -0.11 -10.95 35.44
CA SER A 53 1.35 -10.95 35.65
C SER A 53 2.14 -11.71 34.58
N GLN A 54 1.50 -12.53 33.78
CA GLN A 54 2.13 -13.34 32.72
C GLN A 54 2.08 -12.69 31.33
N LEU A 55 1.42 -11.53 31.20
CA LEU A 55 1.24 -10.87 29.92
C LEU A 55 2.57 -10.45 29.27
N ALA A 56 3.51 -9.93 30.08
CA ALA A 56 4.79 -9.40 29.56
C ALA A 56 5.68 -10.50 28.97
N ASP A 57 5.62 -11.70 29.52
CA ASP A 57 6.54 -12.79 29.16
C ASP A 57 5.93 -13.77 28.13
N GLY A 58 4.63 -13.62 27.81
CA GLY A 58 3.87 -14.60 27.04
C GLY A 58 4.06 -14.54 25.51
N GLY A 59 4.68 -13.49 24.97
CA GLY A 59 4.87 -13.33 23.51
C GLY A 59 3.54 -13.25 22.76
N PHE A 60 2.53 -12.63 23.33
CA PHE A 60 1.21 -12.40 22.73
C PHE A 60 1.22 -11.23 21.75
N ASP A 61 0.29 -11.23 20.80
CA ASP A 61 0.08 -10.16 19.85
C ASP A 61 -1.00 -9.16 20.32
N MET A 62 -1.95 -9.63 21.15
CA MET A 62 -3.02 -8.83 21.74
C MET A 62 -3.53 -9.45 23.05
N VAL A 63 -4.32 -8.67 23.77
CA VAL A 63 -5.03 -9.16 24.95
C VAL A 63 -6.53 -8.81 24.88
N PHE A 64 -7.37 -9.82 25.07
CA PHE A 64 -8.77 -9.64 25.41
C PHE A 64 -8.88 -9.42 26.91
N VAL A 65 -9.56 -8.35 27.30
CA VAL A 65 -9.86 -8.03 28.69
C VAL A 65 -11.33 -8.26 28.93
N THR A 66 -11.64 -9.15 29.85
CA THR A 66 -13.01 -9.54 30.20
C THR A 66 -13.30 -9.18 31.64
N GLN A 67 -14.59 -9.10 32.02
CA GLN A 67 -15.03 -8.81 33.39
C GLN A 67 -14.33 -7.54 33.92
N VAL A 68 -14.40 -6.45 33.16
CA VAL A 68 -13.69 -5.21 33.50
C VAL A 68 -14.23 -4.57 34.76
N CYS A 69 -13.32 -4.27 35.69
CA CYS A 69 -13.61 -3.54 36.93
C CYS A 69 -12.88 -2.20 36.95
N GLY A 70 -13.57 -1.12 37.32
CA GLY A 70 -13.00 0.23 37.28
C GLY A 70 -11.87 0.51 38.29
N TYR A 71 -11.57 -0.43 39.19
CA TYR A 71 -10.59 -0.23 40.28
C TYR A 71 -9.44 -1.24 40.27
N SER A 72 -9.18 -1.90 39.14
CA SER A 72 -8.13 -2.91 39.04
C SER A 72 -6.76 -2.33 38.64
N ALA A 73 -5.69 -2.99 39.06
CA ALA A 73 -4.34 -2.68 38.56
C ALA A 73 -4.09 -3.20 37.13
N LEU A 74 -5.09 -3.77 36.48
CA LEU A 74 -4.98 -4.41 35.17
C LEU A 74 -4.52 -3.45 34.04
N PRO A 75 -5.02 -2.17 33.95
CA PRO A 75 -4.53 -1.24 32.93
C PRO A 75 -3.02 -1.04 32.97
N ALA A 76 -2.44 -0.96 34.17
CA ALA A 76 -0.98 -0.81 34.32
C ALA A 76 -0.21 -2.03 33.83
N LYS A 77 -0.71 -3.25 34.08
CA LYS A 77 -0.08 -4.51 33.64
C LYS A 77 -0.18 -4.69 32.11
N VAL A 78 -1.33 -4.34 31.54
CA VAL A 78 -1.53 -4.38 30.08
C VAL A 78 -0.62 -3.35 29.38
N ALA A 79 -0.54 -2.12 29.91
CA ALA A 79 0.36 -1.11 29.37
C ALA A 79 1.84 -1.55 29.44
N ALA A 80 2.26 -2.11 30.58
CA ALA A 80 3.64 -2.63 30.74
C ALA A 80 3.98 -3.75 29.77
N ALA A 81 2.99 -4.58 29.37
CA ALA A 81 3.16 -5.62 28.36
C ALA A 81 3.18 -5.06 26.91
N SER A 82 2.86 -3.79 26.71
CA SER A 82 2.80 -3.13 25.38
C SER A 82 1.89 -3.85 24.38
N LEU A 83 0.84 -4.49 24.86
CA LEU A 83 -0.12 -5.24 24.04
C LEU A 83 -1.33 -4.37 23.69
N PRO A 84 -1.81 -4.42 22.43
CA PRO A 84 -3.12 -3.89 22.08
C PRO A 84 -4.21 -4.59 22.89
N ALA A 85 -5.06 -3.82 23.57
CA ALA A 85 -6.11 -4.35 24.43
C ALA A 85 -7.50 -4.12 23.85
N LEU A 86 -8.31 -5.16 23.90
CA LEU A 86 -9.70 -5.17 23.49
C LEU A 86 -10.56 -5.64 24.65
N CYS A 87 -11.45 -4.77 25.16
CA CYS A 87 -12.42 -5.15 26.18
C CYS A 87 -13.59 -5.87 25.53
N LEU A 88 -13.88 -7.09 26.00
CA LEU A 88 -14.99 -7.91 25.52
C LEU A 88 -15.85 -8.40 26.70
N GLU A 89 -17.12 -8.01 26.71
CA GLU A 89 -18.09 -8.37 27.74
C GLU A 89 -19.32 -8.99 27.08
N PRO A 90 -19.28 -10.28 26.75
CA PRO A 90 -20.32 -10.92 25.91
C PRO A 90 -21.72 -10.89 26.52
N CYS A 91 -21.82 -10.78 27.84
CA CYS A 91 -23.10 -10.80 28.52
C CYS A 91 -23.71 -9.42 28.80
N ARG A 92 -22.94 -8.34 28.64
CA ARG A 92 -23.34 -6.98 29.06
C ARG A 92 -23.14 -5.91 27.99
N GLY A 93 -22.51 -6.25 26.87
CA GLY A 93 -22.12 -5.27 25.86
C GLY A 93 -21.07 -4.26 26.37
N TYR A 94 -20.98 -3.10 25.72
CA TYR A 94 -20.09 -2.03 26.15
C TYR A 94 -20.60 -1.41 27.48
N HIS A 95 -19.72 -1.36 28.47
CA HIS A 95 -20.05 -0.84 29.81
C HIS A 95 -19.15 0.38 30.14
N PRO A 96 -19.63 1.36 30.97
CA PRO A 96 -18.81 2.50 31.39
C PRO A 96 -17.45 2.12 32.01
N TYR A 97 -17.33 0.94 32.59
CA TYR A 97 -16.04 0.45 33.08
C TYR A 97 -15.02 0.20 31.96
N HIS A 98 -15.43 -0.14 30.74
CA HIS A 98 -14.55 -0.23 29.56
C HIS A 98 -13.96 1.14 29.24
N ALA A 99 -14.78 2.21 29.28
CA ALA A 99 -14.27 3.56 29.05
C ALA A 99 -13.26 3.98 30.13
N ALA A 100 -13.51 3.63 31.39
CA ALA A 100 -12.58 3.89 32.49
C ALA A 100 -11.25 3.10 32.30
N PHE A 101 -11.35 1.82 31.94
CA PHE A 101 -10.19 0.99 31.62
C PHE A 101 -9.36 1.57 30.47
N TYR A 102 -10.02 1.92 29.36
CA TYR A 102 -9.34 2.48 28.17
C TYR A 102 -8.72 3.85 28.48
N ARG A 103 -9.36 4.71 29.25
CA ARG A 103 -8.79 5.99 29.70
C ARG A 103 -7.50 5.77 30.49
N GLU A 104 -7.54 4.86 31.48
CA GLU A 104 -6.37 4.52 32.30
C GLU A 104 -5.24 3.88 31.48
N LEU A 105 -5.59 2.98 30.55
CA LEU A 105 -4.62 2.34 29.67
C LEU A 105 -3.93 3.37 28.77
N ARG A 106 -4.69 4.26 28.13
CA ARG A 106 -4.13 5.36 27.31
C ARG A 106 -3.25 6.32 28.11
N ALA A 107 -3.66 6.69 29.32
CA ALA A 107 -2.86 7.54 30.20
C ALA A 107 -1.48 6.95 30.51
N ARG A 108 -1.31 5.63 30.34
CA ARG A 108 -0.06 4.88 30.52
C ARG A 108 0.62 4.53 29.19
N GLY A 109 0.19 5.12 28.08
CA GLY A 109 0.72 4.86 26.74
C GLY A 109 0.31 3.53 26.12
N GLY A 110 -0.71 2.84 26.66
CA GLY A 110 -1.20 1.58 26.10
C GLY A 110 -2.17 1.79 24.95
N THR A 111 -2.25 0.81 24.05
CA THR A 111 -3.10 0.80 22.86
C THR A 111 -4.47 0.21 23.19
N CYS A 112 -5.53 0.94 22.85
CA CYS A 112 -6.92 0.52 22.99
C CYS A 112 -7.52 0.24 21.62
N LEU A 113 -8.08 -0.94 21.44
CA LEU A 113 -8.76 -1.32 20.21
C LEU A 113 -10.28 -1.09 20.34
N PRO A 114 -10.95 -0.63 19.27
CA PRO A 114 -12.41 -0.50 19.26
C PRO A 114 -13.09 -1.84 19.49
N ALA A 115 -14.17 -1.85 20.29
CA ALA A 115 -14.92 -3.05 20.62
C ALA A 115 -16.38 -2.72 21.03
N LEU A 116 -17.02 -1.80 20.28
CA LEU A 116 -18.41 -1.42 20.56
C LEU A 116 -19.40 -2.41 19.97
N LEU A 117 -19.11 -2.91 18.77
CA LEU A 117 -19.92 -3.85 18.02
C LEU A 117 -19.08 -5.10 17.66
N PRO A 118 -19.70 -6.24 17.36
CA PRO A 118 -18.97 -7.45 16.91
C PRO A 118 -18.07 -7.18 15.70
N GLU A 119 -18.50 -6.30 14.79
CA GLU A 119 -17.73 -5.90 13.60
C GLU A 119 -16.46 -5.13 13.98
N ASP A 120 -16.52 -4.29 15.03
CA ASP A 120 -15.35 -3.56 15.53
C ASP A 120 -14.34 -4.53 16.15
N VAL A 121 -14.82 -5.56 16.86
CA VAL A 121 -13.97 -6.62 17.42
C VAL A 121 -13.28 -7.38 16.29
N ALA A 122 -14.03 -7.81 15.28
CA ALA A 122 -13.49 -8.53 14.12
C ALA A 122 -12.46 -7.66 13.37
N ALA A 123 -12.76 -6.38 13.15
CA ALA A 123 -11.83 -5.43 12.51
C ALA A 123 -10.57 -5.21 13.34
N SER A 124 -10.69 -5.10 14.66
CA SER A 124 -9.57 -4.96 15.60
C SER A 124 -8.65 -6.20 15.57
N VAL A 125 -9.22 -7.40 15.56
CA VAL A 125 -8.45 -8.64 15.45
C VAL A 125 -7.73 -8.73 14.11
N ARG A 126 -8.39 -8.35 12.99
CA ARG A 126 -7.74 -8.26 11.67
C ARG A 126 -6.60 -7.24 11.67
N ALA A 127 -6.78 -6.06 12.28
CA ALA A 127 -5.73 -5.04 12.38
C ALA A 127 -4.49 -5.55 13.15
N VAL A 128 -4.69 -6.29 14.25
CA VAL A 128 -3.59 -6.94 14.98
C VAL A 128 -2.86 -7.96 14.11
N ARG A 129 -3.59 -8.77 13.34
CA ARG A 129 -3.02 -9.72 12.38
C ARG A 129 -2.19 -9.01 11.31
N SER A 130 -2.72 -7.95 10.72
CA SER A 130 -2.01 -7.12 9.75
C SER A 130 -0.74 -6.52 10.34
N ARG A 131 -0.81 -5.95 11.55
CA ARG A 131 0.36 -5.44 12.29
C ARG A 131 1.43 -6.53 12.50
N ARG A 132 1.02 -7.75 12.87
CA ARG A 132 1.94 -8.87 13.00
C ARG A 132 2.58 -9.24 11.67
N ALA A 133 1.78 -9.30 10.60
CA ALA A 133 2.25 -9.62 9.26
C ALA A 133 3.28 -8.61 8.73
N LEU A 134 3.10 -7.32 9.02
CA LEU A 134 4.05 -6.27 8.61
C LEU A 134 5.44 -6.44 9.21
N ARG A 135 5.56 -7.05 10.40
CA ARG A 135 6.85 -7.20 11.10
C ARG A 135 7.82 -8.09 10.33
N GLY A 136 8.96 -7.52 9.97
CA GLY A 136 10.00 -8.19 9.21
C GLY A 136 9.78 -8.21 7.70
N MET A 137 8.67 -7.64 7.19
CA MET A 137 8.53 -7.41 5.75
C MET A 137 9.58 -6.44 5.25
N LYS A 138 10.06 -6.67 4.03
CA LYS A 138 11.06 -5.84 3.38
C LYS A 138 10.52 -5.23 2.11
N LEU A 139 10.93 -3.99 1.86
CA LEU A 139 10.66 -3.24 0.63
C LEU A 139 12.00 -2.82 0.03
N LEU A 140 12.15 -2.95 -1.29
CA LEU A 140 13.38 -2.69 -2.01
C LEU A 140 13.28 -1.37 -2.78
N VAL A 141 14.25 -0.49 -2.57
CA VAL A 141 14.34 0.79 -3.27
C VAL A 141 15.67 0.84 -4.01
N PHE A 142 15.65 1.18 -5.29
CA PHE A 142 16.85 1.43 -6.06
C PHE A 142 17.03 2.94 -6.24
N GLU A 143 18.12 3.48 -5.71
CA GLU A 143 18.49 4.89 -5.79
C GLU A 143 19.78 5.08 -6.59
N PRO A 144 19.93 6.18 -7.34
CA PRO A 144 21.18 6.50 -8.02
C PRO A 144 22.30 6.78 -7.01
N HIS A 145 23.50 6.34 -7.32
CA HIS A 145 24.68 6.62 -6.50
C HIS A 145 24.98 8.13 -6.51
N GLY A 146 25.29 8.69 -5.35
CA GLY A 146 25.85 10.04 -5.24
C GLY A 146 24.96 11.12 -4.61
N ASP A 147 23.67 10.89 -4.39
CA ASP A 147 22.85 11.82 -3.62
C ASP A 147 22.89 11.50 -2.12
N GLY A 148 23.87 12.07 -1.42
CA GLY A 148 24.03 11.89 0.02
C GLY A 148 22.85 12.41 0.85
N VAL A 149 22.12 13.42 0.36
CA VAL A 149 20.95 14.00 1.03
C VAL A 149 19.79 13.02 0.96
N ARG A 150 19.49 12.52 -0.22
CA ARG A 150 18.41 11.54 -0.44
C ARG A 150 18.68 10.24 0.31
N THR A 151 19.91 9.74 0.28
CA THR A 151 20.31 8.55 1.03
C THR A 151 20.12 8.75 2.54
N ALA A 152 20.45 9.91 3.08
CA ALA A 152 20.24 10.23 4.49
C ALA A 152 18.75 10.27 4.87
N GLN A 153 17.90 10.85 3.99
CA GLN A 153 16.45 10.89 4.17
C GLN A 153 15.85 9.47 4.17
N LEU A 154 16.20 8.64 3.18
CA LEU A 154 15.76 7.25 3.08
C LEU A 154 16.17 6.43 4.31
N ASN A 155 17.39 6.62 4.81
CA ASN A 155 17.86 5.95 6.02
C ASN A 155 17.08 6.40 7.26
N ALA A 156 16.74 7.69 7.37
CA ALA A 156 15.92 8.21 8.47
C ALA A 156 14.49 7.66 8.41
N PHE A 157 13.89 7.70 7.24
CA PHE A 157 12.56 7.11 6.98
C PHE A 157 12.55 5.60 7.26
N GLY A 158 13.56 4.86 6.79
CA GLY A 158 13.68 3.42 7.02
C GLY A 158 13.79 3.06 8.51
N ARG A 159 14.49 3.87 9.31
CA ARG A 159 14.51 3.71 10.79
C ARG A 159 13.12 3.91 11.38
N ALA A 160 12.44 4.99 11.00
CA ALA A 160 11.08 5.27 11.47
C ALA A 160 10.09 4.14 11.10
N CYS A 161 10.16 3.60 9.87
CA CYS A 161 9.35 2.47 9.43
C CYS A 161 9.63 1.19 10.23
N ARG A 162 10.89 0.91 10.52
CA ARG A 162 11.28 -0.26 11.34
C ARG A 162 10.75 -0.14 12.76
N GLU A 163 10.87 1.04 13.36
CA GLU A 163 10.41 1.30 14.73
C GLU A 163 8.88 1.25 14.85
N ARG A 164 8.16 1.83 13.90
CA ARG A 164 6.69 1.98 13.97
C ARG A 164 5.95 0.75 13.42
N PHE A 165 6.38 0.27 12.27
CA PHE A 165 5.67 -0.75 11.49
C PHE A 165 6.35 -2.11 11.53
N GLY A 166 7.63 -2.15 11.92
CA GLY A 166 8.47 -3.34 11.82
C GLY A 166 8.90 -3.66 10.38
N VAL A 167 8.71 -2.71 9.44
CA VAL A 167 9.04 -2.84 8.01
C VAL A 167 10.47 -2.36 7.76
N GLU A 168 11.22 -3.11 6.97
CA GLU A 168 12.59 -2.79 6.58
C GLU A 168 12.63 -2.21 5.16
N ILE A 169 13.25 -1.06 4.99
CA ILE A 169 13.58 -0.50 3.67
C ILE A 169 15.00 -0.93 3.32
N VAL A 170 15.15 -1.70 2.25
CA VAL A 170 16.42 -2.12 1.68
C VAL A 170 16.76 -1.19 0.52
N VAL A 171 17.81 -0.40 0.66
CA VAL A 171 18.26 0.51 -0.41
C VAL A 171 19.42 -0.12 -1.17
N ARG A 172 19.35 -0.11 -2.50
CA ARG A 172 20.40 -0.56 -3.42
C ARG A 172 20.66 0.49 -4.49
N ASP A 173 21.78 0.35 -5.17
CA ASP A 173 22.16 1.25 -6.25
C ASP A 173 21.44 0.89 -7.57
N THR A 174 20.96 1.90 -8.29
CA THR A 174 20.38 1.74 -9.62
C THR A 174 21.37 1.14 -10.62
N ASP A 175 22.66 1.43 -10.48
CA ASP A 175 23.69 0.85 -11.36
C ASP A 175 23.88 -0.65 -11.09
N GLU A 176 23.65 -1.12 -9.87
CA GLU A 176 23.56 -2.56 -9.57
C GLU A 176 22.42 -3.21 -10.35
N LEU A 177 21.25 -2.58 -10.42
CA LEU A 177 20.11 -3.10 -11.18
C LEU A 177 20.46 -3.21 -12.68
N LYS A 178 21.08 -2.19 -13.25
CA LYS A 178 21.55 -2.19 -14.66
C LYS A 178 22.57 -3.29 -14.92
N ALA A 179 23.57 -3.41 -14.03
CA ALA A 179 24.60 -4.44 -14.14
C ALA A 179 24.01 -5.87 -14.03
N ARG A 180 22.98 -6.06 -13.20
CA ARG A 180 22.23 -7.31 -13.12
C ARG A 180 21.48 -7.59 -14.41
N ALA A 181 20.76 -6.60 -14.96
CA ALA A 181 20.02 -6.75 -16.22
C ALA A 181 20.95 -7.15 -17.38
N ALA A 182 22.14 -6.57 -17.46
CA ALA A 182 23.13 -6.88 -18.49
C ALA A 182 23.67 -8.32 -18.47
N ARG A 183 23.47 -9.08 -17.37
CA ARG A 183 23.88 -10.50 -17.28
C ARG A 183 22.92 -11.46 -17.96
N PHE A 184 21.68 -11.04 -18.20
CA PHE A 184 20.70 -11.88 -18.86
C PHE A 184 20.87 -11.83 -20.37
N ASP A 185 20.97 -12.98 -20.99
CA ASP A 185 21.10 -13.12 -22.44
C ASP A 185 19.75 -12.93 -23.16
N ALA A 186 19.79 -12.89 -24.50
CA ALA A 186 18.59 -12.74 -25.32
C ALA A 186 17.61 -13.92 -25.12
N ARG A 187 18.12 -15.14 -24.89
CA ARG A 187 17.27 -16.32 -24.71
C ARG A 187 16.44 -16.21 -23.42
N ALA A 188 17.04 -15.74 -22.33
CA ALA A 188 16.31 -15.49 -21.07
C ALA A 188 15.26 -14.40 -21.25
N ALA A 189 15.59 -13.30 -21.93
CA ALA A 189 14.65 -12.23 -22.22
C ALA A 189 13.48 -12.70 -23.11
N ASP A 190 13.74 -13.46 -24.18
CA ASP A 190 12.73 -13.99 -25.08
C ASP A 190 11.79 -14.97 -24.37
N ALA A 191 12.31 -15.82 -23.49
CA ALA A 191 11.50 -16.73 -22.69
C ALA A 191 10.56 -15.97 -21.77
N GLU A 192 11.02 -14.88 -21.18
CA GLU A 192 10.20 -14.03 -20.31
C GLU A 192 9.16 -13.24 -21.12
N LEU A 193 9.51 -12.72 -22.28
CA LEU A 193 8.55 -12.09 -23.18
C LEU A 193 7.45 -13.03 -23.65
N ALA A 194 7.79 -14.29 -23.91
CA ALA A 194 6.79 -15.32 -24.25
C ALA A 194 5.77 -15.52 -23.09
N ARG A 195 6.25 -15.54 -21.83
CA ARG A 195 5.37 -15.56 -20.66
C ARG A 195 4.51 -14.29 -20.57
N TRP A 196 5.11 -13.11 -20.76
CA TRP A 196 4.38 -11.85 -20.73
C TRP A 196 3.22 -11.80 -21.72
N TYR A 197 3.45 -12.26 -22.98
CA TYR A 197 2.39 -12.28 -23.98
C TYR A 197 1.32 -13.35 -23.72
N ALA A 198 1.66 -14.40 -22.98
CA ALA A 198 0.70 -15.40 -22.59
C ALA A 198 -0.20 -14.93 -21.41
N GLU A 199 0.36 -14.20 -20.46
CA GLU A 199 -0.26 -13.97 -19.16
C GLU A 199 -0.56 -12.49 -18.84
N VAL A 200 0.34 -11.57 -19.22
CA VAL A 200 0.37 -10.19 -18.71
C VAL A 200 -0.09 -9.16 -19.74
N PHE A 201 0.38 -9.27 -20.98
CA PHE A 201 0.08 -8.32 -22.04
C PHE A 201 -0.76 -8.95 -23.16
N GLU A 202 -1.56 -8.14 -23.84
CA GLU A 202 -2.33 -8.60 -25.02
C GLU A 202 -1.42 -8.94 -26.23
N GLY A 203 -0.16 -8.53 -26.18
CA GLY A 203 0.87 -8.76 -27.23
C GLY A 203 1.97 -7.72 -27.18
N PRO A 204 2.92 -7.72 -28.14
CA PRO A 204 4.07 -6.81 -28.16
C PRO A 204 3.69 -5.34 -28.40
N GLY A 205 2.46 -5.06 -28.84
CA GLY A 205 2.02 -3.71 -29.19
C GLY A 205 2.87 -3.11 -30.32
N GLU A 206 3.17 -1.80 -30.18
CA GLU A 206 3.96 -1.03 -31.17
C GLU A 206 5.40 -0.78 -30.68
N ALA A 207 5.86 -1.49 -29.63
CA ALA A 207 7.20 -1.30 -29.08
C ALA A 207 8.28 -1.98 -29.92
N ASP A 208 9.47 -1.39 -29.93
CA ASP A 208 10.65 -1.99 -30.53
C ASP A 208 11.00 -3.31 -29.84
N PRO A 209 11.28 -4.41 -30.59
CA PRO A 209 11.65 -5.69 -30.01
C PRO A 209 12.89 -5.63 -29.10
N ALA A 210 13.90 -4.82 -29.44
CA ALA A 210 15.08 -4.64 -28.59
C ALA A 210 14.73 -3.95 -27.27
N TYR A 211 13.85 -2.95 -27.30
CA TYR A 211 13.35 -2.29 -26.08
C TYR A 211 12.59 -3.28 -25.20
N LEU A 212 11.77 -4.15 -25.78
CA LEU A 212 11.03 -5.19 -25.04
C LEU A 212 11.98 -6.20 -24.38
N GLN A 213 13.02 -6.64 -25.10
CA GLN A 213 14.04 -7.54 -24.54
C GLN A 213 14.78 -6.90 -23.35
N ASP A 214 15.14 -5.62 -23.46
CA ASP A 214 15.79 -4.92 -22.35
C ASP A 214 14.86 -4.74 -21.16
N ALA A 215 13.58 -4.44 -21.41
CA ALA A 215 12.57 -4.40 -20.34
C ALA A 215 12.41 -5.76 -19.64
N ALA A 216 12.45 -6.86 -20.39
CA ALA A 216 12.43 -8.21 -19.83
C ALA A 216 13.69 -8.51 -18.99
N ARG A 217 14.88 -8.05 -19.42
CA ARG A 217 16.12 -8.17 -18.63
C ARG A 217 16.04 -7.38 -17.33
N LEU A 218 15.49 -6.16 -17.37
CA LEU A 218 15.25 -5.34 -16.15
C LEU A 218 14.28 -6.01 -15.19
N TYR A 219 13.22 -6.61 -15.70
CA TYR A 219 12.28 -7.40 -14.88
C TYR A 219 13.00 -8.57 -14.20
N LEU A 220 13.76 -9.37 -14.97
CA LEU A 220 14.51 -10.51 -14.42
C LEU A 220 15.48 -10.07 -13.32
N ALA A 221 16.16 -8.94 -13.52
CA ALA A 221 17.07 -8.34 -12.54
C ALA A 221 16.35 -7.91 -11.27
N GLN A 222 15.17 -7.29 -11.38
CA GLN A 222 14.34 -6.91 -10.24
C GLN A 222 13.83 -8.15 -9.50
N ARG A 223 13.39 -9.19 -10.22
CA ARG A 223 12.95 -10.47 -9.63
C ARG A 223 14.08 -11.16 -8.84
N GLU A 224 15.31 -11.17 -9.40
CA GLU A 224 16.48 -11.71 -8.71
C GLU A 224 16.76 -10.93 -7.41
N ALA A 225 16.74 -9.59 -7.47
CA ALA A 225 16.97 -8.73 -6.32
C ALA A 225 15.87 -8.86 -5.24
N LEU A 226 14.60 -8.98 -5.65
CA LEU A 226 13.47 -9.25 -4.76
C LEU A 226 13.62 -10.60 -4.05
N ALA A 227 13.98 -11.66 -4.80
CA ALA A 227 14.20 -12.98 -4.24
C ALA A 227 15.38 -13.01 -3.26
N GLU A 228 16.49 -12.35 -3.59
CA GLU A 228 17.68 -12.26 -2.76
C GLU A 228 17.41 -11.51 -1.43
N THR A 229 16.65 -10.42 -1.49
CA THR A 229 16.34 -9.62 -0.30
C THR A 229 15.16 -10.19 0.50
N GLY A 230 14.29 -10.96 -0.12
CA GLY A 230 13.00 -11.37 0.43
C GLY A 230 12.01 -10.21 0.50
N ALA A 231 12.20 -9.16 -0.34
CA ALA A 231 11.31 -8.01 -0.36
C ALA A 231 9.99 -8.34 -1.08
N VAL A 232 8.89 -7.75 -0.60
CA VAL A 232 7.53 -7.94 -1.14
C VAL A 232 7.09 -6.82 -2.08
N GLY A 233 7.95 -5.82 -2.27
CA GLY A 233 7.72 -4.71 -3.19
C GLY A 233 9.00 -4.02 -3.58
N VAL A 234 8.96 -3.25 -4.68
CA VAL A 234 10.10 -2.56 -5.26
C VAL A 234 9.75 -1.18 -5.79
N SER A 235 10.64 -0.22 -5.62
CA SER A 235 10.59 1.11 -6.22
C SER A 235 11.93 1.49 -6.83
N PRO A 236 12.14 1.33 -8.14
CA PRO A 236 13.31 1.88 -8.81
C PRO A 236 13.18 3.40 -8.99
N HIS A 237 14.26 4.14 -8.78
CA HIS A 237 14.29 5.56 -9.16
C HIS A 237 14.55 5.69 -10.65
N ASP A 238 13.51 5.51 -11.45
CA ASP A 238 13.56 5.45 -12.90
C ASP A 238 13.97 6.79 -13.53
N ILE A 239 13.45 7.92 -13.05
CA ILE A 239 13.80 9.24 -13.58
C ILE A 239 15.28 9.55 -13.36
N ALA A 240 15.74 9.67 -12.13
CA ALA A 240 17.12 10.03 -11.86
C ALA A 240 18.12 8.91 -12.25
N GLY A 241 17.70 7.64 -12.14
CA GLY A 241 18.57 6.50 -12.42
C GLY A 241 18.71 6.16 -13.90
N PHE A 242 17.74 6.50 -14.75
CA PHE A 242 17.71 6.08 -16.17
C PHE A 242 17.65 7.24 -17.16
N LEU A 243 17.02 8.37 -16.83
CA LEU A 243 16.93 9.51 -17.74
C LEU A 243 18.23 10.31 -17.90
N THR A 244 19.16 10.19 -16.97
CA THR A 244 20.45 10.89 -17.01
C THR A 244 21.49 10.25 -17.93
N ILE A 245 21.19 9.07 -18.49
CA ILE A 245 22.08 8.32 -19.38
C ILE A 245 21.83 8.74 -20.82
N PRO A 246 22.87 8.78 -21.71
CA PRO A 246 22.69 9.04 -23.12
C PRO A 246 21.67 8.09 -23.76
N GLN A 247 20.74 8.63 -24.53
CA GLN A 247 19.66 7.89 -25.19
C GLN A 247 20.17 7.03 -26.37
N PRO A 248 19.52 5.90 -26.72
CA PRO A 248 18.28 5.39 -26.14
C PRO A 248 18.56 4.51 -24.91
N VAL A 249 17.78 4.70 -23.85
CA VAL A 249 17.84 3.87 -22.62
C VAL A 249 16.49 3.20 -22.39
N THR A 250 16.50 1.93 -22.05
CA THR A 250 15.29 1.24 -21.65
C THR A 250 14.98 1.55 -20.18
N MET A 251 13.83 2.15 -19.95
CA MET A 251 13.32 2.42 -18.60
C MET A 251 12.66 1.18 -18.02
N PRO A 252 12.63 1.04 -16.68
CA PRO A 252 12.03 -0.13 -16.03
C PRO A 252 10.48 -0.16 -16.09
N ASN A 253 9.84 0.87 -16.64
CA ASN A 253 8.39 1.04 -16.67
C ASN A 253 7.61 -0.17 -17.22
N LEU A 254 8.05 -0.82 -18.30
CA LEU A 254 7.38 -2.02 -18.81
C LEU A 254 7.55 -3.24 -17.90
N SER A 255 8.59 -3.29 -17.07
CA SER A 255 8.79 -4.38 -16.12
C SER A 255 7.84 -4.34 -14.93
N TYR A 256 7.21 -3.20 -14.67
CA TYR A 256 6.32 -3.01 -13.51
C TYR A 256 5.03 -3.82 -13.64
N GLY A 257 4.42 -3.86 -14.83
CA GLY A 257 3.21 -4.64 -15.06
C GLY A 257 3.36 -6.12 -14.69
N PRO A 258 4.37 -6.83 -15.22
CA PRO A 258 4.66 -8.21 -14.84
C PRO A 258 4.92 -8.40 -13.34
N LEU A 259 5.64 -7.47 -12.68
CA LEU A 259 5.86 -7.54 -11.23
C LEU A 259 4.55 -7.43 -10.44
N VAL A 260 3.65 -6.53 -10.84
CA VAL A 260 2.33 -6.41 -10.23
C VAL A 260 1.48 -7.66 -10.48
N PHE A 261 1.54 -8.25 -11.69
CA PHE A 261 0.88 -9.53 -11.97
C PHE A 261 1.42 -10.67 -11.12
N ASP A 262 2.71 -10.68 -10.83
CA ASP A 262 3.34 -11.64 -9.93
C ASP A 262 2.99 -11.41 -8.44
N GLY A 263 2.30 -10.30 -8.12
CA GLY A 263 1.80 -10.00 -6.79
C GLY A 263 2.66 -9.04 -5.98
N PHE A 264 3.77 -8.52 -6.52
CA PHE A 264 4.58 -7.54 -5.82
C PHE A 264 3.90 -6.17 -5.76
N LEU A 265 4.21 -5.40 -4.72
CA LEU A 265 3.97 -3.97 -4.71
C LEU A 265 5.01 -3.28 -5.59
N VAL A 266 4.57 -2.33 -6.39
CA VAL A 266 5.47 -1.63 -7.32
C VAL A 266 5.14 -0.15 -7.33
N CYS A 267 6.13 0.65 -7.00
CA CYS A 267 6.08 2.10 -7.03
C CYS A 267 7.19 2.62 -7.94
N GLU A 268 7.05 3.82 -8.45
CA GLU A 268 8.03 4.48 -9.31
C GLU A 268 8.85 5.52 -8.55
N GLU A 269 9.83 6.10 -9.23
CA GLU A 269 10.60 7.27 -8.80
C GLU A 269 11.37 7.08 -7.48
N GLY A 270 11.65 5.84 -7.06
CA GLY A 270 12.32 5.58 -5.78
C GLY A 270 11.52 6.01 -4.55
N ASP A 271 10.21 6.14 -4.68
CA ASP A 271 9.32 6.68 -3.64
C ASP A 271 9.05 5.63 -2.55
N ALA A 272 9.93 5.60 -1.54
CA ALA A 272 9.83 4.66 -0.42
C ALA A 272 8.58 4.92 0.44
N GLU A 273 8.21 6.18 0.63
CA GLU A 273 7.03 6.58 1.40
C GLU A 273 5.75 6.06 0.74
N MET A 274 5.71 6.13 -0.59
CA MET A 274 4.60 5.60 -1.38
C MET A 274 4.53 4.07 -1.26
N LEU A 275 5.65 3.39 -1.42
CA LEU A 275 5.71 1.93 -1.34
C LEU A 275 5.27 1.42 0.06
N VAL A 276 5.62 2.14 1.13
CA VAL A 276 5.11 1.84 2.49
C VAL A 276 3.62 2.16 2.59
N THR A 277 3.15 3.26 1.99
CA THR A 277 1.71 3.60 1.95
C THR A 277 0.92 2.47 1.30
N GLU A 278 1.39 1.97 0.16
CA GLU A 278 0.77 0.84 -0.53
C GLU A 278 0.70 -0.41 0.36
N LEU A 279 1.80 -0.73 1.06
CA LEU A 279 1.82 -1.87 1.98
C LEU A 279 0.81 -1.71 3.13
N LEU A 280 0.71 -0.51 3.72
CA LEU A 280 -0.25 -0.24 4.79
C LEU A 280 -1.71 -0.32 4.31
N LEU A 281 -2.01 0.22 3.12
CA LEU A 281 -3.35 0.10 2.53
C LEU A 281 -3.70 -1.36 2.25
N GLN A 282 -2.79 -2.12 1.64
CA GLN A 282 -3.02 -3.53 1.39
C GLN A 282 -3.24 -4.30 2.71
N ALA A 283 -2.47 -4.01 3.75
CA ALA A 283 -2.61 -4.64 5.05
C ALA A 283 -3.94 -4.31 5.73
N GLY A 284 -4.44 -3.09 5.57
CA GLY A 284 -5.68 -2.63 6.20
C GLY A 284 -6.94 -2.95 5.42
N LEU A 285 -6.90 -2.91 4.09
CA LEU A 285 -8.05 -3.10 3.21
C LEU A 285 -8.14 -4.51 2.63
N GLY A 286 -7.03 -5.24 2.56
CA GLY A 286 -6.93 -6.53 1.86
C GLY A 286 -6.92 -6.39 0.33
N ALA A 287 -6.88 -5.16 -0.21
CA ALA A 287 -6.85 -4.86 -1.64
C ALA A 287 -5.52 -4.22 -2.02
N ARG A 288 -4.97 -4.60 -3.17
CA ARG A 288 -3.71 -4.02 -3.65
C ARG A 288 -3.94 -2.61 -4.18
N PRO A 289 -3.16 -1.63 -3.74
CA PRO A 289 -3.21 -0.27 -4.24
C PRO A 289 -2.38 -0.09 -5.51
N THR A 290 -2.46 1.09 -6.08
CA THR A 290 -1.60 1.58 -7.15
C THR A 290 -1.15 3.01 -6.85
N MET A 291 0.05 3.37 -7.26
CA MET A 291 0.54 4.75 -7.23
C MET A 291 -0.09 5.58 -8.34
N SER A 292 -0.37 6.84 -8.05
CA SER A 292 -0.78 7.82 -9.06
C SER A 292 -0.39 9.24 -8.66
N ASN A 293 -0.16 10.10 -9.65
CA ASN A 293 -0.06 11.54 -9.41
C ASN A 293 -1.44 12.15 -9.26
N ILE A 294 -1.55 13.10 -8.36
CA ILE A 294 -2.75 13.90 -8.16
C ILE A 294 -2.62 15.23 -8.88
N TYR A 295 -3.65 15.58 -9.63
CA TYR A 295 -3.77 16.88 -10.27
C TYR A 295 -5.11 17.52 -9.94
N PHE A 296 -5.09 18.83 -9.74
CA PHE A 296 -6.30 19.67 -9.60
C PHE A 296 -6.65 20.39 -10.90
N ALA A 297 -6.04 19.97 -12.01
CA ALA A 297 -6.22 20.42 -13.37
C ALA A 297 -6.34 19.18 -14.28
N PHE A 298 -6.12 19.33 -15.57
CA PHE A 298 -6.15 18.25 -16.56
C PHE A 298 -7.49 17.50 -16.65
N ARG A 299 -8.57 18.25 -16.78
CA ARG A 299 -9.89 17.68 -17.06
C ARG A 299 -10.03 17.28 -18.53
N ASP A 300 -11.26 17.01 -18.93
CA ASP A 300 -11.62 16.57 -20.29
C ASP A 300 -11.09 17.46 -21.40
N ARG A 301 -10.89 18.76 -21.13
CA ARG A 301 -10.29 19.72 -22.08
C ARG A 301 -8.89 19.32 -22.50
N PHE A 302 -8.04 18.98 -21.55
CA PHE A 302 -6.67 18.57 -21.86
C PHE A 302 -6.64 17.35 -22.76
N SER A 303 -7.58 16.42 -22.58
CA SER A 303 -7.73 15.21 -23.41
C SER A 303 -8.15 15.52 -24.84
N ALA A 304 -8.79 16.64 -25.06
CA ALA A 304 -9.33 17.06 -26.36
C ALA A 304 -8.33 17.91 -27.17
N LEU A 305 -7.23 18.36 -26.56
CA LEU A 305 -6.25 19.22 -27.24
C LEU A 305 -5.35 18.43 -28.19
N ALA A 306 -4.95 19.06 -29.27
CA ALA A 306 -4.05 18.47 -30.26
C ALA A 306 -2.57 18.49 -29.80
N SER A 307 -2.20 19.41 -28.89
CA SER A 307 -0.85 19.43 -28.28
C SER A 307 -0.88 20.00 -26.86
N TYR A 308 0.08 19.62 -26.01
CA TYR A 308 0.27 20.20 -24.68
C TYR A 308 0.46 21.73 -24.75
N GLN A 309 1.03 22.24 -25.82
CA GLN A 309 1.27 23.67 -26.05
C GLN A 309 -0.03 24.47 -26.23
N GLU A 310 -1.13 23.79 -26.56
CA GLU A 310 -2.46 24.42 -26.66
C GLU A 310 -3.14 24.60 -25.30
N TYR A 311 -2.62 24.00 -24.22
CA TYR A 311 -3.15 24.12 -22.88
C TYR A 311 -2.61 25.39 -22.22
N THR A 312 -3.40 26.47 -22.29
CA THR A 312 -3.01 27.77 -21.75
C THR A 312 -3.15 27.84 -20.23
N ALA A 313 -2.44 28.78 -19.60
CA ALA A 313 -2.58 29.05 -18.17
C ALA A 313 -4.03 29.40 -17.76
N GLU A 314 -4.79 30.06 -18.64
CA GLU A 314 -6.20 30.39 -18.41
C GLU A 314 -7.05 29.10 -18.39
N MET A 315 -6.79 28.16 -19.28
CA MET A 315 -7.47 26.86 -19.32
C MET A 315 -7.15 26.06 -18.07
N GLU A 316 -5.89 26.05 -17.64
CA GLU A 316 -5.45 25.37 -16.42
C GLU A 316 -6.16 25.93 -15.18
N LEU A 317 -6.20 27.26 -15.03
CA LEU A 317 -6.92 27.91 -13.93
C LEU A 317 -8.42 27.62 -13.96
N ALA A 318 -9.04 27.59 -15.14
CA ALA A 318 -10.44 27.24 -15.28
C ALA A 318 -10.69 25.78 -14.88
N ASP A 319 -9.81 24.88 -15.26
CA ASP A 319 -9.90 23.45 -14.91
C ASP A 319 -9.68 23.23 -13.41
N CYS A 320 -8.71 23.93 -12.79
CA CYS A 320 -8.53 23.92 -11.34
C CYS A 320 -9.79 24.36 -10.60
N ARG A 321 -10.37 25.49 -11.02
CA ARG A 321 -11.62 26.00 -10.44
C ARG A 321 -12.72 24.96 -10.52
N GLN A 322 -12.90 24.39 -11.69
CA GLN A 322 -13.93 23.38 -11.92
C GLN A 322 -13.70 22.09 -11.09
N CYS A 323 -12.44 21.64 -10.95
CA CYS A 323 -12.11 20.50 -10.08
C CYS A 323 -12.59 20.74 -8.63
N PHE A 324 -12.36 21.94 -8.10
CA PHE A 324 -12.81 22.30 -6.75
C PHE A 324 -14.32 22.52 -6.64
N GLU A 325 -14.96 23.04 -7.68
CA GLU A 325 -16.44 23.21 -7.70
C GLU A 325 -17.16 21.84 -7.75
N ASP A 326 -16.59 20.89 -8.49
CA ASP A 326 -17.13 19.53 -8.61
C ASP A 326 -16.67 18.58 -7.50
N ASN A 327 -15.81 19.04 -6.58
CA ASN A 327 -15.14 18.20 -5.61
C ASN A 327 -14.40 17.00 -6.24
N ARG A 328 -13.71 17.21 -7.35
CA ARG A 328 -13.00 16.18 -8.11
C ARG A 328 -11.51 16.45 -8.15
N ILE A 329 -10.74 15.37 -8.12
CA ILE A 329 -9.32 15.34 -8.47
C ILE A 329 -9.10 14.44 -9.68
N THR A 330 -8.03 14.72 -10.42
CA THR A 330 -7.56 13.85 -11.50
C THR A 330 -6.41 13.00 -10.99
N LEU A 331 -6.46 11.71 -11.26
CA LEU A 331 -5.37 10.79 -11.05
C LEU A 331 -4.77 10.39 -12.39
N ALA A 332 -3.47 10.53 -12.53
CA ALA A 332 -2.74 10.09 -13.71
C ALA A 332 -1.27 9.86 -13.36
N HIS A 333 -0.61 8.96 -14.06
CA HIS A 333 0.85 8.85 -14.01
C HIS A 333 1.44 8.86 -15.43
N PHE A 334 2.57 9.55 -15.62
CA PHE A 334 3.12 9.81 -16.95
C PHE A 334 3.68 8.56 -17.65
N SER A 335 4.39 7.74 -16.93
CA SER A 335 5.13 6.62 -17.53
C SER A 335 4.45 5.28 -17.37
N THR A 336 3.58 5.16 -16.42
CA THR A 336 3.01 3.89 -16.01
C THR A 336 1.55 3.98 -15.62
N SER A 337 0.76 4.72 -16.39
CA SER A 337 -0.70 4.68 -16.18
C SER A 337 -1.27 3.25 -16.03
N GLY A 338 -0.39 2.27 -16.01
CA GLY A 338 -0.68 0.88 -16.05
C GLY A 338 -0.14 0.00 -14.92
N VAL A 339 0.40 0.54 -13.83
CA VAL A 339 0.72 -0.33 -12.68
C VAL A 339 -0.52 -0.67 -11.86
N LEU A 340 -1.66 -0.78 -12.52
CA LEU A 340 -2.89 -1.21 -11.86
C LEU A 340 -2.80 -2.69 -11.51
N PRO A 341 -3.10 -3.08 -10.27
CA PRO A 341 -3.34 -4.49 -9.96
C PRO A 341 -4.45 -5.06 -10.84
N PRO A 342 -4.38 -6.34 -11.25
CA PRO A 342 -5.39 -6.94 -12.13
C PRO A 342 -6.83 -6.79 -11.63
N GLU A 343 -7.04 -6.81 -10.31
CA GLU A 343 -8.35 -6.59 -9.69
C GLU A 343 -8.91 -5.17 -9.88
N MET A 344 -8.05 -4.20 -10.16
CA MET A 344 -8.42 -2.80 -10.45
C MET A 344 -8.59 -2.52 -11.93
N MET A 345 -8.29 -3.46 -12.83
CA MET A 345 -8.39 -3.30 -14.28
C MET A 345 -9.73 -3.77 -14.81
N VAL A 346 -10.21 -3.14 -15.87
CA VAL A 346 -11.36 -3.61 -16.67
C VAL A 346 -10.92 -4.77 -17.57
N GLU A 347 -9.80 -4.61 -18.25
CA GLU A 347 -9.23 -5.64 -19.12
C GLU A 347 -8.49 -6.70 -18.28
N PRO A 348 -8.46 -7.95 -18.74
CA PRO A 348 -7.75 -9.02 -18.05
C PRO A 348 -6.24 -8.93 -18.18
N ARG A 349 -5.73 -8.17 -19.15
CA ARG A 349 -4.30 -7.99 -19.44
C ARG A 349 -3.98 -6.55 -19.84
N PHE A 350 -2.75 -6.16 -19.64
CA PHE A 350 -2.24 -4.86 -20.08
C PHE A 350 -2.08 -4.77 -21.59
N LYS A 351 -2.10 -3.53 -22.11
CA LYS A 351 -1.69 -3.19 -23.47
C LYS A 351 -0.35 -2.49 -23.45
N ILE A 352 0.52 -2.82 -24.40
CA ILE A 352 1.74 -2.05 -24.66
C ILE A 352 1.40 -0.99 -25.72
N ARG A 353 1.73 0.26 -25.43
CA ARG A 353 1.48 1.40 -26.30
C ARG A 353 2.77 2.17 -26.54
N LYS A 354 2.95 2.66 -27.78
CA LYS A 354 4.04 3.57 -28.09
C LYS A 354 3.86 4.89 -27.37
N THR A 355 4.95 5.44 -26.88
CA THR A 355 4.97 6.78 -26.28
C THR A 355 5.15 7.86 -27.36
N LEU A 356 5.12 9.13 -26.93
CA LEU A 356 5.48 10.23 -27.83
C LEU A 356 6.97 10.15 -28.21
N PRO A 357 7.33 10.59 -29.44
CA PRO A 357 8.73 10.57 -29.92
C PRO A 357 9.69 11.37 -29.03
N SER A 358 9.18 12.37 -28.29
CA SER A 358 9.96 13.21 -27.39
C SER A 358 10.17 12.59 -26.01
N TRP A 359 9.50 11.47 -25.70
CA TRP A 359 9.63 10.81 -24.41
C TRP A 359 10.74 9.75 -24.44
N PRO A 360 11.58 9.67 -23.39
CA PRO A 360 12.72 8.73 -23.38
C PRO A 360 12.30 7.26 -23.35
N ALA A 361 11.18 6.92 -22.70
CA ALA A 361 10.63 5.57 -22.77
C ALA A 361 9.92 5.37 -24.10
N GLN A 362 10.31 4.35 -24.89
CA GLN A 362 9.70 4.08 -26.20
C GLN A 362 8.29 3.51 -26.10
N ALA A 363 7.97 2.86 -25.00
CA ALA A 363 6.67 2.26 -24.79
C ALA A 363 6.23 2.38 -23.31
N MET A 364 4.93 2.32 -23.12
CA MET A 364 4.29 2.36 -21.80
C MET A 364 3.25 1.25 -21.68
N ILE A 365 2.91 0.94 -20.42
CA ILE A 365 1.78 0.08 -20.09
C ILE A 365 0.49 0.92 -20.16
N ALA A 366 -0.58 0.34 -20.66
CA ALA A 366 -1.91 0.92 -20.63
C ALA A 366 -2.92 -0.09 -20.08
N ALA A 367 -3.76 0.39 -19.17
CA ALA A 367 -4.89 -0.34 -18.62
C ALA A 367 -6.04 0.63 -18.34
N THR A 368 -7.25 0.11 -18.32
CA THR A 368 -8.44 0.90 -17.96
C THR A 368 -8.78 0.62 -16.49
N PRO A 369 -8.75 1.63 -15.60
CA PRO A 369 -9.11 1.42 -14.20
C PRO A 369 -10.61 1.15 -14.05
N LYS A 370 -10.98 0.29 -13.11
CA LYS A 370 -12.37 0.13 -12.67
C LYS A 370 -12.84 1.39 -11.97
N LEU A 371 -14.12 1.71 -12.14
CA LEU A 371 -14.79 2.76 -11.39
C LEU A 371 -15.39 2.20 -10.11
N GLY A 372 -15.61 3.05 -9.13
CA GLY A 372 -16.23 2.70 -7.85
C GLY A 372 -15.54 3.37 -6.66
N PRO A 373 -15.93 2.97 -5.45
CA PRO A 373 -15.36 3.50 -4.22
C PRO A 373 -13.85 3.25 -4.12
N VAL A 374 -13.10 4.25 -3.67
CA VAL A 374 -11.64 4.21 -3.53
C VAL A 374 -11.17 4.89 -2.25
N VAL A 375 -10.02 4.44 -1.79
CA VAL A 375 -9.22 5.10 -0.73
C VAL A 375 -8.02 5.72 -1.38
N VAL A 376 -7.75 7.00 -1.08
CA VAL A 376 -6.59 7.76 -1.53
C VAL A 376 -5.73 8.09 -0.31
N ALA A 377 -4.45 7.71 -0.32
CA ALA A 377 -3.61 7.91 0.85
C ALA A 377 -2.15 8.21 0.50
N ARG A 378 -1.49 8.91 1.42
CA ARG A 378 -0.05 9.16 1.40
C ARG A 378 0.52 9.23 2.82
N LEU A 379 1.55 8.44 3.10
CA LEU A 379 2.33 8.51 4.33
C LEU A 379 3.33 9.66 4.25
N GLY A 380 3.48 10.40 5.34
CA GLY A 380 4.46 11.49 5.43
C GLY A 380 5.90 10.97 5.61
N GLU A 381 6.88 11.82 5.29
CA GLU A 381 8.31 11.52 5.28
C GLU A 381 8.88 11.02 6.62
N GLN A 382 8.23 11.34 7.74
CA GLN A 382 8.64 10.86 9.06
C GLN A 382 7.91 9.60 9.52
N ALA A 383 7.09 9.00 8.66
CA ALA A 383 6.23 7.86 8.97
C ALA A 383 5.33 8.09 10.22
N SER A 384 5.01 9.34 10.54
CA SER A 384 4.26 9.73 11.75
C SER A 384 2.84 10.19 11.48
N GLU A 385 2.54 10.49 10.23
CA GLU A 385 1.22 10.94 9.78
C GLU A 385 0.85 10.31 8.45
N ILE A 386 -0.42 10.22 8.18
CA ILE A 386 -0.96 9.78 6.90
C ILE A 386 -2.07 10.74 6.47
N HIS A 387 -1.99 11.21 5.23
CA HIS A 387 -3.12 11.85 4.58
C HIS A 387 -3.97 10.75 3.94
N LEU A 388 -5.19 10.61 4.38
CA LEU A 388 -6.12 9.58 3.93
C LEU A 388 -7.48 10.21 3.65
N GLU A 389 -8.08 9.87 2.51
CA GLU A 389 -9.41 10.32 2.13
C GLU A 389 -10.15 9.20 1.39
N TYR A 390 -11.46 9.19 1.54
CA TYR A 390 -12.37 8.27 0.86
C TYR A 390 -13.08 9.00 -0.27
N GLY A 391 -13.16 8.35 -1.43
CA GLY A 391 -13.74 8.97 -2.61
C GLY A 391 -14.41 7.95 -3.54
N GLU A 392 -14.89 8.45 -4.66
CA GLU A 392 -15.53 7.66 -5.71
C GLU A 392 -14.83 7.91 -7.04
N ALA A 393 -14.22 6.90 -7.62
CA ALA A 393 -13.78 6.93 -9.00
C ALA A 393 -15.02 6.89 -9.91
N ASP A 394 -15.48 8.05 -10.35
CA ASP A 394 -16.78 8.22 -11.00
C ASP A 394 -16.70 8.39 -12.52
N ALA A 395 -15.52 8.68 -13.05
CA ALA A 395 -15.33 8.82 -14.48
C ALA A 395 -13.90 8.47 -14.90
N ARG A 396 -13.72 8.13 -16.17
CA ARG A 396 -12.44 7.97 -16.87
C ARG A 396 -12.27 9.10 -17.85
N ALA A 397 -11.04 9.52 -18.11
CA ALA A 397 -10.76 10.40 -19.22
C ALA A 397 -11.10 9.69 -20.54
N THR A 398 -11.91 10.34 -21.36
CA THR A 398 -12.22 9.89 -22.71
C THR A 398 -11.28 10.57 -23.69
N GLY A 399 -10.64 9.80 -24.53
CA GLY A 399 -9.71 10.29 -25.54
C GLY A 399 -8.29 10.43 -25.01
N ASP A 400 -7.37 9.95 -25.78
CA ASP A 400 -5.96 10.00 -25.48
C ASP A 400 -5.20 10.27 -26.79
N GLN A 401 -5.10 11.53 -27.12
CA GLN A 401 -4.32 11.95 -28.28
C GLN A 401 -2.80 11.86 -28.00
N TYR A 402 -2.41 11.80 -26.72
CA TYR A 402 -1.01 11.93 -26.31
C TYR A 402 -0.35 10.66 -25.81
N GLY A 403 -1.08 9.58 -25.59
CA GLY A 403 -0.49 8.36 -24.99
C GLY A 403 -0.04 8.49 -23.53
N TRP A 404 0.09 9.71 -23.02
CA TRP A 404 0.68 10.02 -21.72
C TRP A 404 -0.24 9.75 -20.54
N TYR A 405 -1.55 9.83 -20.76
CA TYR A 405 -2.54 9.83 -19.70
C TYR A 405 -3.56 8.70 -19.86
N ARG A 406 -3.18 7.63 -20.54
CA ARG A 406 -4.02 6.43 -20.63
C ARG A 406 -4.10 5.80 -19.25
N GLY A 407 -5.30 5.74 -18.70
CA GLY A 407 -5.55 5.29 -17.35
C GLY A 407 -5.86 6.42 -16.37
N ARG A 408 -6.12 7.64 -16.88
CA ARG A 408 -6.63 8.70 -16.03
C ARG A 408 -8.03 8.37 -15.57
N TRP A 409 -8.25 8.66 -14.31
CA TRP A 409 -9.55 8.60 -13.65
C TRP A 409 -9.78 9.86 -12.85
N PHE A 410 -11.05 10.20 -12.72
CA PHE A 410 -11.50 11.29 -11.88
C PHE A 410 -12.05 10.70 -10.59
N ILE A 411 -11.61 11.23 -9.47
CA ILE A 411 -12.12 10.84 -8.16
C ILE A 411 -12.90 12.01 -7.59
N ARG A 412 -14.15 11.76 -7.25
CA ARG A 412 -14.95 12.66 -6.45
C ARG A 412 -14.60 12.45 -4.99
N LEU A 413 -14.25 13.54 -4.31
CA LEU A 413 -13.95 13.57 -2.88
C LEU A 413 -15.09 14.27 -2.13
N PRO A 414 -15.22 14.06 -0.81
CA PRO A 414 -16.15 14.82 0.01
C PRO A 414 -15.86 16.33 -0.04
N ASP A 415 -14.58 16.71 -0.04
CA ASP A 415 -14.12 18.11 -0.11
C ASP A 415 -12.72 18.18 -0.75
N ALA A 416 -12.66 18.47 -2.05
CA ALA A 416 -11.40 18.54 -2.79
C ALA A 416 -10.53 19.72 -2.34
N ARG A 417 -11.10 20.82 -1.83
CA ARG A 417 -10.31 21.96 -1.32
C ARG A 417 -9.62 21.62 -0.02
N LYS A 418 -10.34 20.96 0.89
CA LYS A 418 -9.77 20.47 2.15
C LYS A 418 -8.69 19.42 1.91
N PHE A 419 -8.92 18.52 0.95
CA PHE A 419 -7.91 17.56 0.52
C PHE A 419 -6.67 18.27 -0.01
N ALA A 420 -6.82 19.23 -0.95
CA ALA A 420 -5.72 19.99 -1.53
C ALA A 420 -4.91 20.77 -0.47
N ALA A 421 -5.58 21.36 0.52
CA ALA A 421 -4.93 22.10 1.60
C ALA A 421 -4.06 21.19 2.51
N ARG A 422 -4.28 19.89 2.49
CA ARG A 422 -3.53 18.88 3.24
C ARG A 422 -2.55 18.08 2.39
N CYS A 423 -2.60 18.23 1.07
CA CYS A 423 -1.67 17.59 0.15
C CYS A 423 -0.25 18.10 0.40
N PHE A 424 0.68 17.20 0.59
CA PHE A 424 2.11 17.52 0.79
C PHE A 424 3.01 16.83 -0.25
N HIS A 425 2.45 16.08 -1.16
CA HIS A 425 3.17 15.43 -2.26
C HIS A 425 2.26 15.21 -3.47
N GLN A 426 2.85 15.02 -4.66
CA GLN A 426 2.08 14.71 -5.87
C GLN A 426 1.65 13.24 -5.97
N HIS A 427 2.42 12.31 -5.37
CA HIS A 427 2.13 10.89 -5.43
C HIS A 427 1.21 10.47 -4.30
N TYR A 428 0.16 9.73 -4.65
CA TYR A 428 -0.76 9.11 -3.72
C TYR A 428 -1.04 7.67 -4.13
N ALA A 429 -1.18 6.79 -3.15
CA ALA A 429 -1.69 5.46 -3.37
C ALA A 429 -3.21 5.49 -3.47
N VAL A 430 -3.73 4.71 -4.40
CA VAL A 430 -5.17 4.53 -4.61
C VAL A 430 -5.48 3.04 -4.50
N ALA A 431 -6.41 2.70 -3.65
CA ALA A 431 -6.89 1.33 -3.48
C ALA A 431 -8.40 1.25 -3.66
N PRO A 432 -8.95 0.12 -4.12
CA PRO A 432 -10.38 -0.13 -4.04
C PRO A 432 -10.83 -0.07 -2.59
N ASP A 433 -11.97 0.58 -2.37
CA ASP A 433 -12.58 0.63 -1.05
C ASP A 433 -13.55 -0.54 -0.89
N PRO A 434 -13.31 -1.46 0.06
CA PRO A 434 -14.22 -2.57 0.33
C PRO A 434 -15.48 -2.16 1.09
N GLY A 435 -15.65 -0.87 1.45
CA GLY A 435 -16.76 -0.34 2.24
C GLY A 435 -16.65 -0.55 3.74
N ASP A 436 -15.74 -1.39 4.21
CA ASP A 436 -15.45 -1.57 5.66
C ASP A 436 -14.04 -1.07 5.99
N HIS A 437 -13.92 0.15 6.44
CA HIS A 437 -12.64 0.83 6.74
C HIS A 437 -12.12 0.55 8.15
N ARG A 438 -12.91 -0.08 8.99
CA ARG A 438 -12.59 -0.24 10.43
C ARG A 438 -11.24 -0.92 10.68
N CYS A 439 -10.88 -1.89 9.83
CA CYS A 439 -9.58 -2.57 9.95
C CYS A 439 -8.43 -1.60 9.63
N LEU A 440 -8.51 -0.86 8.54
CA LEU A 440 -7.50 0.14 8.15
C LEU A 440 -7.38 1.24 9.21
N GLU A 441 -8.49 1.83 9.62
CA GLU A 441 -8.49 2.91 10.63
C GLU A 441 -7.92 2.44 11.96
N THR A 442 -8.27 1.22 12.38
CA THR A 442 -7.73 0.62 13.61
C THR A 442 -6.22 0.37 13.50
N LEU A 443 -5.77 -0.18 12.35
CA LEU A 443 -4.36 -0.43 12.09
C LEU A 443 -3.55 0.88 12.09
N LEU A 444 -4.03 1.90 11.37
CA LEU A 444 -3.35 3.19 11.30
C LEU A 444 -3.33 3.91 12.64
N ARG A 445 -4.43 3.87 13.41
CA ARG A 445 -4.50 4.43 14.76
C ARG A 445 -3.48 3.78 15.69
N ASP A 446 -3.35 2.46 15.63
CA ASP A 446 -2.37 1.72 16.43
C ASP A 446 -0.93 2.04 16.01
N LEU A 447 -0.62 1.96 14.71
CA LEU A 447 0.73 2.13 14.17
C LEU A 447 1.23 3.58 14.26
N LEU A 448 0.37 4.56 13.99
CA LEU A 448 0.70 5.97 13.99
C LEU A 448 0.44 6.65 15.35
N ARG A 449 -0.08 5.89 16.33
CA ARG A 449 -0.47 6.40 17.65
C ARG A 449 -1.42 7.61 17.56
N LEU A 450 -2.32 7.58 16.58
CA LEU A 450 -3.36 8.59 16.42
C LEU A 450 -4.36 8.46 17.56
N THR A 451 -4.68 9.58 18.22
CA THR A 451 -5.60 9.62 19.37
C THR A 451 -7.07 9.63 18.95
#